data_7485076de7721d3ebeea8aa05b517354
#
_entry.id   7485076de7721d3ebeea8aa05b517354
#
_cell.length_a   1.000
_cell.length_b   1.000
_cell.length_c   1.000
_cell.angle_alpha   90.00
_cell.angle_beta   90.00
_cell.angle_gamma   90.00
#
_symmetry.space_group_name_H-M   'P 1'
#
loop_
_entity.id
_entity.type
_entity.pdbx_description
1 polymer ?
#
loop_
_entity_poly.entity_id
_entity_poly.type
_entity_poly.pdbx_seq_one_letter_code
_entity_poly.pdbx_strand_id
1 'polypeptide(L)'
;ASIVPELPRATVSLTKYNRTHDMLVNSGVFAMHMLSAGEDEIDKSLEILMTLGGSSGRDGDKISKLRTKRGVTGAPILLDAHSYVECRITGSLDNEENTIFVGDVVAAEVFSSAKRLQIGPAWAKLPPEWIERYEANHEPQLQHARDLRAAAARQS
;
A
#
# COMPACT_ATOMS: atom_id res chain seq x y z
N ALA A 1 -5.56 13.98 -9.86
CA ALA A 1 -6.26 14.86 -8.94
C ALA A 1 -7.70 15.05 -9.42
N SER A 2 -8.66 15.05 -8.51
CA SER A 2 -10.05 15.37 -8.84
C SER A 2 -10.18 16.88 -9.13
N ILE A 3 -10.88 17.24 -10.19
CA ILE A 3 -11.26 18.66 -10.45
C ILE A 3 -12.41 19.14 -9.57
N VAL A 4 -13.09 18.23 -8.90
CA VAL A 4 -14.18 18.53 -7.97
C VAL A 4 -13.67 18.25 -6.56
N PRO A 5 -13.31 19.29 -5.78
CA PRO A 5 -12.70 19.10 -4.45
C PRO A 5 -13.61 18.34 -3.47
N GLU A 6 -14.92 18.45 -3.63
CA GLU A 6 -15.92 17.79 -2.78
C GLU A 6 -16.05 16.29 -3.07
N LEU A 7 -15.51 15.83 -4.21
CA LEU A 7 -15.55 14.43 -4.65
C LEU A 7 -14.12 13.92 -4.92
N PRO A 8 -13.26 13.86 -3.89
CA PRO A 8 -11.88 13.49 -4.10
C PRO A 8 -11.76 12.02 -4.53
N ARG A 9 -10.79 11.77 -5.40
CA ARG A 9 -10.40 10.44 -5.87
C ARG A 9 -8.94 10.17 -5.56
N ALA A 10 -8.66 8.91 -5.29
CA ALA A 10 -7.30 8.42 -5.14
C ALA A 10 -7.05 7.29 -6.13
N THR A 11 -5.78 7.16 -6.54
CA THR A 11 -5.33 6.07 -7.39
C THR A 11 -4.21 5.29 -6.70
N VAL A 12 -4.19 3.99 -6.91
CA VAL A 12 -3.12 3.11 -6.47
C VAL A 12 -2.79 2.13 -7.58
N SER A 13 -1.49 1.91 -7.81
CA SER A 13 -1.01 0.88 -8.72
C SER A 13 -0.45 -0.29 -7.90
N LEU A 14 -0.94 -1.49 -8.16
CA LEU A 14 -0.53 -2.70 -7.45
C LEU A 14 -0.09 -3.77 -8.45
N THR A 15 1.06 -4.37 -8.19
CA THR A 15 1.50 -5.54 -8.93
C THR A 15 0.60 -6.74 -8.69
N LYS A 16 0.26 -7.47 -9.75
CA LYS A 16 -0.57 -8.68 -9.69
C LYS A 16 0.07 -9.81 -8.89
N TYR A 17 1.36 -9.75 -8.65
CA TYR A 17 2.07 -10.70 -7.78
C TYR A 17 1.63 -10.60 -6.31
N ASN A 18 1.23 -9.42 -5.85
CA ASN A 18 0.93 -9.17 -4.45
C ASN A 18 -0.48 -9.62 -4.08
N ARG A 19 -0.62 -10.26 -2.92
CA ARG A 19 -1.93 -10.62 -2.35
C ARG A 19 -2.84 -9.41 -2.18
N THR A 20 -2.30 -8.23 -1.91
CA THR A 20 -3.08 -6.99 -1.79
C THR A 20 -3.84 -6.68 -3.08
N HIS A 21 -3.27 -6.97 -4.25
CA HIS A 21 -3.96 -6.85 -5.53
C HIS A 21 -5.25 -7.69 -5.55
N ASP A 22 -5.14 -8.98 -5.20
CA ASP A 22 -6.29 -9.89 -5.19
C ASP A 22 -7.35 -9.44 -4.16
N MET A 23 -6.92 -8.93 -3.01
CA MET A 23 -7.82 -8.39 -2.00
C MET A 23 -8.61 -7.18 -2.51
N LEU A 24 -7.98 -6.26 -3.25
CA LEU A 24 -8.67 -5.11 -3.85
C LEU A 24 -9.66 -5.55 -4.93
N VAL A 25 -9.27 -6.48 -5.79
CA VAL A 25 -10.15 -7.04 -6.82
C VAL A 25 -11.40 -7.66 -6.19
N ASN A 26 -11.23 -8.41 -5.11
CA ASN A 26 -12.34 -9.13 -4.47
C ASN A 26 -13.22 -8.25 -3.59
N SER A 27 -12.63 -7.26 -2.89
CA SER A 27 -13.36 -6.42 -1.94
C SER A 27 -13.94 -5.14 -2.53
N GLY A 28 -13.32 -4.60 -3.58
CA GLY A 28 -13.70 -3.32 -4.18
C GLY A 28 -13.39 -2.10 -3.32
N VAL A 29 -12.55 -2.25 -2.29
CA VAL A 29 -12.21 -1.17 -1.35
C VAL A 29 -10.72 -1.17 -1.01
N PHE A 30 -10.19 -0.01 -0.62
CA PHE A 30 -8.84 0.09 -0.07
C PHE A 30 -8.71 1.26 0.89
N ALA A 31 -7.72 1.18 1.76
CA ALA A 31 -7.27 2.30 2.58
C ALA A 31 -5.79 2.60 2.30
N MET A 32 -5.50 3.86 1.97
CA MET A 32 -4.13 4.36 1.83
C MET A 32 -3.72 5.10 3.09
N HIS A 33 -2.56 4.75 3.65
CA HIS A 33 -2.03 5.35 4.85
C HIS A 33 -0.77 6.15 4.55
N MET A 34 -0.68 7.34 5.09
CA MET A 34 0.54 8.11 5.17
C MET A 34 1.16 7.88 6.56
N LEU A 35 2.46 7.66 6.62
CA LEU A 35 3.16 7.45 7.88
C LEU A 35 3.75 8.75 8.42
N SER A 36 4.02 8.80 9.72
CA SER A 36 4.54 9.98 10.40
C SER A 36 6.06 9.98 10.45
N ALA A 37 6.65 11.17 10.29
CA ALA A 37 8.05 11.45 10.56
C ALA A 37 8.27 12.15 11.92
N GLY A 38 7.25 12.24 12.76
CA GLY A 38 7.35 12.81 14.09
C GLY A 38 8.35 12.07 14.95
N GLU A 39 9.10 12.81 15.80
CA GLU A 39 10.17 12.25 16.62
C GLU A 39 9.69 11.10 17.51
N ASP A 40 8.49 11.24 18.11
CA ASP A 40 7.88 10.22 18.97
C ASP A 40 7.10 9.15 18.19
N GLU A 41 6.95 9.29 16.86
CA GLU A 41 6.09 8.43 16.03
C GLU A 41 6.88 7.63 15.00
N ILE A 42 8.14 8.01 14.73
CA ILE A 42 8.96 7.43 13.65
C ILE A 42 9.19 5.92 13.84
N ASP A 43 9.39 5.47 15.07
CA ASP A 43 9.63 4.05 15.35
C ASP A 43 8.41 3.20 15.00
N LYS A 44 7.20 3.69 15.26
CA LYS A 44 5.95 3.03 14.87
C LYS A 44 5.77 3.03 13.35
N SER A 45 6.13 4.10 12.67
CA SER A 45 6.12 4.17 11.22
C SER A 45 7.05 3.15 10.59
N LEU A 46 8.25 2.99 11.11
CA LEU A 46 9.21 1.98 10.64
C LEU A 46 8.73 0.56 10.96
N GLU A 47 8.13 0.32 12.13
CA GLU A 47 7.51 -0.95 12.48
C GLU A 47 6.41 -1.35 11.47
N ILE A 48 5.54 -0.41 11.09
CA ILE A 48 4.52 -0.62 10.07
C ILE A 48 5.15 -1.01 8.72
N LEU A 49 6.16 -0.24 8.27
CA LEU A 49 6.88 -0.52 7.03
C LEU A 49 7.50 -1.91 7.03
N MET A 50 8.19 -2.27 8.12
CA MET A 50 8.85 -3.56 8.24
C MET A 50 7.85 -4.72 8.32
N THR A 51 6.74 -4.52 9.02
CA THR A 51 5.71 -5.56 9.17
C THR A 51 4.98 -5.81 7.86
N LEU A 52 4.58 -4.76 7.13
CA LEU A 52 3.80 -4.89 5.91
C LEU A 52 4.65 -5.14 4.66
N GLY A 53 5.87 -4.58 4.61
CA GLY A 53 6.77 -4.69 3.47
C GLY A 53 7.72 -5.89 3.51
N GLY A 54 8.03 -6.43 4.69
CA GLY A 54 9.12 -7.39 4.88
C GLY A 54 8.84 -8.83 4.44
N SER A 55 7.57 -9.17 4.14
CA SER A 55 7.19 -10.51 3.70
C SER A 55 5.95 -10.46 2.82
N SER A 56 5.67 -11.53 2.08
CA SER A 56 4.42 -11.64 1.33
C SER A 56 3.22 -11.74 2.28
N GLY A 57 2.08 -11.15 1.93
CA GLY A 57 0.81 -11.39 2.64
C GLY A 57 0.34 -12.84 2.58
N ARG A 58 1.01 -13.66 1.76
CA ARG A 58 0.80 -15.12 1.68
C ARG A 58 1.45 -15.86 2.87
N ASP A 59 2.39 -15.21 3.57
CA ASP A 59 3.15 -15.80 4.69
C ASP A 59 2.46 -15.64 6.05
N GLY A 60 1.24 -15.10 6.08
CA GLY A 60 0.44 -14.97 7.30
C GLY A 60 -0.31 -13.65 7.45
N ASP A 61 -1.06 -13.54 8.53
CA ASP A 61 -1.80 -12.33 8.89
C ASP A 61 -0.87 -11.29 9.55
N LYS A 62 -0.47 -10.29 8.75
CA LYS A 62 0.40 -9.20 9.21
C LYS A 62 -0.37 -8.11 9.94
N ILE A 63 -1.61 -7.90 9.54
CA ILE A 63 -2.46 -6.81 10.07
C ILE A 63 -2.76 -7.03 11.56
N SER A 64 -2.92 -8.29 12.00
CA SER A 64 -3.17 -8.62 13.40
C SER A 64 -2.05 -8.20 14.35
N LYS A 65 -0.84 -7.97 13.84
CA LYS A 65 0.32 -7.49 14.61
C LYS A 65 0.32 -5.99 14.85
N LEU A 66 -0.56 -5.26 14.17
CA LEU A 66 -0.64 -3.81 14.20
C LEU A 66 -1.92 -3.35 14.89
N ARG A 67 -1.90 -2.14 15.46
CA ARG A 67 -3.09 -1.52 16.03
C ARG A 67 -3.98 -1.01 14.91
N THR A 68 -5.19 -1.55 14.83
CA THR A 68 -6.14 -1.20 13.78
C THR A 68 -7.55 -0.95 14.32
N LYS A 69 -8.34 -0.23 13.54
CA LYS A 69 -9.80 -0.20 13.63
C LYS A 69 -10.40 -0.58 12.28
N ARG A 70 -11.68 -0.94 12.24
CA ARG A 70 -12.40 -1.08 10.97
C ARG A 70 -12.86 0.29 10.48
N GLY A 71 -12.59 0.59 9.23
CA GLY A 71 -13.11 1.76 8.54
C GLY A 71 -14.57 1.60 8.12
N VAL A 72 -15.12 2.63 7.48
CA VAL A 72 -16.51 2.64 6.99
C VAL A 72 -16.74 1.64 5.85
N THR A 73 -15.70 1.28 5.10
CA THR A 73 -15.75 0.24 4.06
C THR A 73 -15.47 -1.17 4.60
N GLY A 74 -15.07 -1.28 5.85
CA GLY A 74 -14.56 -2.51 6.46
C GLY A 74 -13.06 -2.72 6.30
N ALA A 75 -12.36 -1.86 5.55
CA ALA A 75 -10.91 -1.91 5.44
C ALA A 75 -10.23 -1.67 6.81
N PRO A 76 -9.08 -2.32 7.09
CA PRO A 76 -8.34 -2.05 8.30
C PRO A 76 -7.66 -0.68 8.22
N ILE A 77 -7.84 0.13 9.26
CA ILE A 77 -7.22 1.45 9.40
C ILE A 77 -6.14 1.36 10.47
N LEU A 78 -4.91 1.72 10.10
CA LEU A 78 -3.75 1.71 11.00
C LEU A 78 -3.82 2.92 11.94
N LEU A 79 -3.92 2.68 13.25
CA LEU A 79 -4.06 3.75 14.24
C LEU A 79 -2.75 4.51 14.50
N ASP A 80 -1.61 3.89 14.23
CA ASP A 80 -0.29 4.49 14.39
C ASP A 80 0.23 5.17 13.10
N ALA A 81 -0.64 5.31 12.07
CA ALA A 81 -0.34 6.10 10.88
C ALA A 81 -0.50 7.62 11.15
N HIS A 82 0.09 8.45 10.31
CA HIS A 82 -0.13 9.89 10.33
C HIS A 82 -1.57 10.24 9.91
N SER A 83 -2.04 9.63 8.84
CA SER A 83 -3.35 9.88 8.25
C SER A 83 -3.73 8.76 7.29
N TYR A 84 -5.00 8.73 6.90
CA TYR A 84 -5.48 7.81 5.87
C TYR A 84 -6.56 8.43 5.00
N VAL A 85 -6.73 7.83 3.83
CA VAL A 85 -7.92 7.95 2.99
C VAL A 85 -8.48 6.56 2.73
N GLU A 86 -9.79 6.41 2.83
CA GLU A 86 -10.51 5.17 2.61
C GLU A 86 -11.35 5.29 1.34
N CYS A 87 -11.26 4.32 0.44
CA CYS A 87 -11.79 4.42 -0.90
C CYS A 87 -12.66 3.23 -1.29
N ARG A 88 -13.70 3.53 -2.10
CA ARG A 88 -14.42 2.54 -2.90
C ARG A 88 -13.95 2.60 -4.34
N ILE A 89 -13.56 1.47 -4.89
CA ILE A 89 -13.06 1.38 -6.27
C ILE A 89 -14.22 1.67 -7.23
N THR A 90 -13.99 2.59 -8.16
CA THR A 90 -14.93 3.00 -9.21
C THR A 90 -14.46 2.59 -10.59
N GLY A 91 -13.19 2.24 -10.74
CA GLY A 91 -12.62 1.79 -12.00
C GLY A 91 -11.23 1.21 -11.84
N SER A 92 -10.79 0.48 -12.85
CA SER A 92 -9.45 -0.06 -12.90
C SER A 92 -8.95 -0.13 -14.33
N LEU A 93 -7.62 -0.06 -14.49
CA LEU A 93 -6.91 -0.25 -15.74
C LEU A 93 -5.92 -1.39 -15.56
N ASP A 94 -6.11 -2.46 -16.33
CA ASP A 94 -5.12 -3.53 -16.45
C ASP A 94 -3.92 -3.01 -17.25
N ASN A 95 -2.73 -3.12 -16.68
CA ASN A 95 -1.48 -2.71 -17.29
C ASN A 95 -0.46 -3.87 -17.18
N GLU A 96 -0.86 -5.04 -17.70
CA GLU A 96 -0.07 -6.27 -17.75
C GLU A 96 0.36 -6.78 -16.37
N GLU A 97 1.53 -6.34 -15.86
CA GLU A 97 2.06 -6.80 -14.57
C GLU A 97 1.42 -6.14 -13.35
N ASN A 98 0.71 -5.04 -13.56
CA ASN A 98 0.01 -4.34 -12.49
C ASN A 98 -1.40 -3.92 -12.89
N THR A 99 -2.19 -3.53 -11.93
CA THR A 99 -3.49 -2.89 -12.13
C THR A 99 -3.49 -1.54 -11.43
N ILE A 100 -3.93 -0.52 -12.16
CA ILE A 100 -4.19 0.81 -11.60
C ILE A 100 -5.65 0.84 -11.16
N PHE A 101 -5.89 1.03 -9.88
CA PHE A 101 -7.24 1.20 -9.32
C PHE A 101 -7.51 2.67 -9.06
N VAL A 102 -8.73 3.09 -9.37
CA VAL A 102 -9.25 4.42 -9.05
C VAL A 102 -10.39 4.26 -8.07
N GLY A 103 -10.40 5.04 -7.00
CA GLY A 103 -11.46 4.97 -6.00
C GLY A 103 -11.94 6.35 -5.56
N ASP A 104 -13.23 6.44 -5.28
CA ASP A 104 -13.81 7.59 -4.59
C ASP A 104 -13.42 7.56 -3.11
N VAL A 105 -12.92 8.67 -2.59
CA VAL A 105 -12.61 8.80 -1.17
C VAL A 105 -13.93 8.94 -0.39
N VAL A 106 -14.20 7.98 0.48
CA VAL A 106 -15.44 7.93 1.29
C VAL A 106 -15.20 8.29 2.76
N ALA A 107 -13.96 8.23 3.22
CA ALA A 107 -13.54 8.67 4.55
C ALA A 107 -12.07 9.06 4.55
N ALA A 108 -11.71 9.97 5.45
CA ALA A 108 -10.33 10.37 5.69
C ALA A 108 -10.18 10.89 7.12
N GLU A 109 -9.01 10.71 7.71
CA GLU A 109 -8.71 11.23 9.04
C GLU A 109 -7.22 11.52 9.18
N VAL A 110 -6.89 12.54 9.94
CA VAL A 110 -5.52 12.91 10.30
C VAL A 110 -5.33 12.66 11.79
N PHE A 111 -4.38 11.79 12.14
CA PHE A 111 -4.07 11.42 13.53
C PHE A 111 -2.91 12.18 14.13
N SER A 112 -2.02 12.71 13.29
CA SER A 112 -0.79 13.39 13.70
C SER A 112 -0.65 14.76 13.06
N SER A 113 -0.12 15.72 13.82
CA SER A 113 0.28 17.04 13.34
C SER A 113 1.72 17.11 12.82
N ALA A 114 2.48 16.01 12.94
CA ALA A 114 3.84 15.91 12.47
C ALA A 114 3.94 15.95 10.93
N LYS A 115 5.13 16.00 10.40
CA LYS A 115 5.36 15.83 8.97
C LYS A 115 5.15 14.38 8.55
N ARG A 116 4.66 14.19 7.32
CA ARG A 116 4.54 12.86 6.72
C ARG A 116 5.94 12.30 6.41
N LEU A 117 6.10 11.01 6.67
CA LEU A 117 7.32 10.29 6.35
C LEU A 117 7.45 10.12 4.83
N GLN A 118 8.60 10.47 4.31
CA GLN A 118 8.94 10.27 2.91
C GLN A 118 9.79 9.00 2.74
N ILE A 119 9.70 8.39 1.56
CA ILE A 119 10.34 7.09 1.29
C ILE A 119 11.87 7.12 1.44
N GLY A 120 12.53 8.16 0.94
CA GLY A 120 13.99 8.27 1.04
C GLY A 120 14.50 8.30 2.49
N PRO A 121 14.03 9.24 3.33
CA PRO A 121 14.34 9.27 4.75
C PRO A 121 13.92 7.99 5.50
N ALA A 122 12.80 7.37 5.15
CA ALA A 122 12.37 6.11 5.74
C ALA A 122 13.37 4.99 5.42
N TRP A 123 13.75 4.87 4.15
CA TRP A 123 14.69 3.85 3.69
C TRP A 123 16.04 3.93 4.39
N ALA A 124 16.55 5.15 4.59
CA ALA A 124 17.81 5.39 5.29
C ALA A 124 17.80 4.98 6.78
N LYS A 125 16.61 4.81 7.37
CA LYS A 125 16.43 4.41 8.78
C LYS A 125 16.14 2.93 8.98
N LEU A 126 15.87 2.18 7.90
CA LEU A 126 15.60 0.76 7.98
C LEU A 126 16.88 -0.05 8.25
N PRO A 127 16.82 -1.14 9.03
CA PRO A 127 17.96 -2.02 9.25
C PRO A 127 18.52 -2.60 7.95
N PRO A 128 19.85 -2.61 7.73
CA PRO A 128 20.45 -3.14 6.50
C PRO A 128 20.05 -4.60 6.20
N GLU A 129 19.98 -5.45 7.22
CA GLU A 129 19.57 -6.84 7.07
C GLU A 129 18.10 -7.00 6.66
N TRP A 130 17.25 -6.02 7.00
CA TRP A 130 15.88 -6.00 6.51
C TRP A 130 15.82 -5.61 5.03
N ILE A 131 16.62 -4.64 4.63
CA ILE A 131 16.73 -4.19 3.23
C ILE A 131 17.22 -5.33 2.35
N GLU A 132 18.28 -6.05 2.75
CA GLU A 132 18.80 -7.20 2.01
C GLU A 132 17.73 -8.28 1.79
N ARG A 133 16.95 -8.62 2.83
CA ARG A 133 15.85 -9.57 2.70
C ARG A 133 14.72 -9.06 1.80
N TYR A 134 14.41 -7.78 1.91
CA TYR A 134 13.40 -7.15 1.05
C TYR A 134 13.81 -7.23 -0.42
N GLU A 135 15.04 -6.90 -0.75
CA GLU A 135 15.58 -6.95 -2.11
C GLU A 135 15.61 -8.40 -2.65
N ALA A 136 16.06 -9.35 -1.84
CA ALA A 136 16.04 -10.76 -2.21
C ALA A 136 14.63 -11.29 -2.51
N ASN A 137 13.63 -10.87 -1.74
CA ASN A 137 12.24 -11.24 -1.94
C ASN A 137 11.58 -10.52 -3.13
N HIS A 138 12.22 -9.48 -3.66
CA HIS A 138 11.70 -8.71 -4.78
C HIS A 138 11.96 -9.37 -6.14
N GLU A 139 13.04 -10.15 -6.28
CA GLU A 139 13.41 -10.77 -7.57
C GLU A 139 12.30 -11.67 -8.17
N PRO A 140 11.61 -12.54 -7.40
CA PRO A 140 10.47 -13.29 -7.95
C PRO A 140 9.35 -12.40 -8.51
N GLN A 141 9.11 -11.24 -7.92
CA GLN A 141 8.12 -10.27 -8.40
C GLN A 141 8.57 -9.66 -9.73
N LEU A 142 9.84 -9.29 -9.84
CA LEU A 142 10.41 -8.76 -11.06
C LEU A 142 10.35 -9.79 -12.20
N GLN A 143 10.68 -11.04 -11.92
CA GLN A 143 10.61 -12.10 -12.90
C GLN A 143 9.17 -12.33 -13.38
N HIS A 144 8.21 -12.38 -12.45
CA HIS A 144 6.79 -12.49 -12.80
C HIS A 144 6.32 -11.34 -13.70
N ALA A 145 6.73 -10.11 -13.42
CA ALA A 145 6.40 -8.94 -14.23
C ALA A 145 6.99 -9.05 -15.65
N ARG A 146 8.26 -9.49 -15.79
CA ARG A 146 8.89 -9.73 -17.07
C ARG A 146 8.13 -10.78 -17.88
N ASP A 147 7.70 -11.87 -17.25
CA ASP A 147 6.97 -12.95 -17.90
C ASP A 147 5.60 -12.49 -18.41
N LEU A 148 4.87 -11.69 -17.65
CA LEU A 148 3.59 -11.12 -18.06
C LEU A 148 3.73 -10.18 -19.23
N ARG A 149 4.73 -9.28 -19.24
CA ARG A 149 5.00 -8.38 -20.36
C ARG A 149 5.42 -9.13 -21.62
N ALA A 150 6.26 -10.15 -21.48
CA ALA A 150 6.66 -11.00 -22.61
C ALA A 150 5.47 -11.77 -23.19
N ALA A 151 4.54 -12.24 -22.37
CA ALA A 151 3.32 -12.91 -22.82
C ALA A 151 2.40 -11.93 -23.59
N ALA A 152 2.21 -10.72 -23.09
CA ALA A 152 1.40 -9.68 -23.73
C ALA A 152 1.98 -9.28 -25.10
N ALA A 153 3.30 -9.11 -25.21
CA ALA A 153 3.98 -8.78 -26.46
C ALA A 153 3.83 -9.87 -27.55
N ARG A 154 3.60 -11.14 -27.17
CA ARG A 154 3.35 -12.23 -28.13
C ARG A 154 1.92 -12.26 -28.65
N GLN A 155 0.99 -11.54 -28.03
CA GLN A 155 -0.44 -11.49 -28.42
C GLN A 155 -0.78 -10.25 -29.25
N SER A 156 0.11 -9.28 -29.32
CA SER A 156 0.00 -8.07 -30.14
C SER A 156 0.71 -8.25 -31.49
#